data_ccef985c55f89c88c635426f7dabb4f1
#
_entry.id   ccef985c55f89c88c635426f7dabb4f1
#
_cell.length_a   1.000
_cell.length_b   1.000
_cell.length_c   1.000
_cell.angle_alpha   90.00
_cell.angle_beta   90.00
_cell.angle_gamma   90.00
#
_symmetry.space_group_name_H-M   'P 1'
#
loop_
_entity.id
_entity.type
_entity.pdbx_description
1 polymer ?
#
loop_
_entity_poly.entity_id
_entity_poly.type
_entity_poly.pdbx_seq_one_letter_code
_entity_poly.pdbx_strand_id
1 'polypeptide(L)'
;TYKRHAVYMHVKMGFKKDGTMVAFDGSGYLDTGAYGGLGPAVLSLFSEHFAGPYNIPNVKISSHLCYTNKPGAHAMRGFGAPQGAFATESLISRASKLLGIDPLEIRYKNGIETGMYGGVGQKMRHFVDFKGALKLIEQSELWQERKHNTDPYVGYGIAGGHLSCGLGKNIPDQAEVKIEETDGHYTIFLGLVDIGQGSRTALQAMAADALETDFDNVSLVMADTDRTLDCGSTAGSRSTFIGGNAMLNAIENFKKGEMETGKANFPESEESFSIAGFPHAMY
;
A
#
# COMPACT_ATOMS: atom_id res chain seq x y z
N THR A 1 -20.58 -10.71 8.06
CA THR A 1 -19.45 -9.75 7.96
C THR A 1 -18.28 -10.42 7.25
N TYR A 2 -17.76 -9.75 6.25
CA TYR A 2 -16.54 -10.19 5.58
C TYR A 2 -15.32 -10.01 6.51
N LYS A 3 -14.32 -10.84 6.31
CA LYS A 3 -13.07 -10.83 7.08
C LYS A 3 -11.87 -10.95 6.16
N ARG A 4 -10.69 -10.76 6.72
CA ARG A 4 -9.42 -10.97 6.00
C ARG A 4 -9.28 -12.43 5.59
N HIS A 5 -8.76 -12.69 4.40
CA HIS A 5 -8.45 -14.04 3.96
C HIS A 5 -7.48 -14.71 4.94
N ALA A 6 -7.85 -15.86 5.45
CA ALA A 6 -6.90 -16.74 6.12
C ALA A 6 -5.95 -17.31 5.05
N VAL A 7 -4.67 -17.44 5.41
CA VAL A 7 -3.65 -17.93 4.47
C VAL A 7 -2.83 -19.02 5.12
N TYR A 8 -2.66 -20.12 4.42
CA TYR A 8 -1.64 -21.11 4.70
C TYR A 8 -0.43 -20.85 3.81
N MET A 9 0.74 -20.69 4.41
CA MET A 9 1.96 -20.34 3.68
C MET A 9 3.08 -21.32 3.97
N HIS A 10 3.82 -21.65 2.92
CA HIS A 10 5.09 -22.38 3.02
C HIS A 10 6.17 -21.54 2.34
N VAL A 11 7.17 -21.11 3.10
CA VAL A 11 8.20 -20.19 2.61
C VAL A 11 9.59 -20.70 2.97
N LYS A 12 10.49 -20.64 1.99
CA LYS A 12 11.93 -20.86 2.16
C LYS A 12 12.68 -19.62 1.70
N MET A 13 13.68 -19.21 2.47
CA MET A 13 14.57 -18.12 2.10
C MET A 13 16.02 -18.57 2.20
N GLY A 14 16.83 -18.22 1.21
CA GLY A 14 18.26 -18.46 1.17
C GLY A 14 19.05 -17.21 1.51
N PHE A 15 20.02 -17.35 2.42
CA PHE A 15 20.93 -16.28 2.83
C PHE A 15 22.38 -16.76 2.74
N LYS A 16 23.28 -15.86 2.34
CA LYS A 16 24.72 -16.04 2.57
C LYS A 16 25.04 -15.82 4.04
N LYS A 17 26.24 -16.24 4.47
CA LYS A 17 26.72 -16.05 5.85
C LYS A 17 26.80 -14.57 6.26
N ASP A 18 26.96 -13.68 5.30
CA ASP A 18 27.03 -12.23 5.50
C ASP A 18 25.62 -11.57 5.52
N GLY A 19 24.54 -12.34 5.52
CA GLY A 19 23.15 -11.86 5.53
C GLY A 19 22.59 -11.46 4.18
N THR A 20 23.32 -11.59 3.07
CA THR A 20 22.80 -11.29 1.71
C THR A 20 21.73 -12.30 1.33
N MET A 21 20.53 -11.84 0.95
CA MET A 21 19.45 -12.67 0.42
C MET A 21 19.78 -13.15 -1.00
N VAL A 22 19.59 -14.44 -1.25
CA VAL A 22 19.90 -15.04 -2.56
C VAL A 22 18.72 -15.71 -3.23
N ALA A 23 17.73 -16.16 -2.46
CA ALA A 23 16.55 -16.81 -3.00
C ALA A 23 15.35 -16.70 -2.08
N PHE A 24 14.17 -16.68 -2.69
CA PHE A 24 12.86 -16.78 -2.05
C PHE A 24 12.02 -17.82 -2.80
N ASP A 25 11.48 -18.81 -2.11
CA ASP A 25 10.51 -19.78 -2.63
C ASP A 25 9.30 -19.79 -1.71
N GLY A 26 8.19 -19.18 -2.16
CA GLY A 26 6.98 -19.00 -1.38
C GLY A 26 5.76 -19.59 -2.06
N SER A 27 4.96 -20.36 -1.33
CA SER A 27 3.61 -20.75 -1.73
C SER A 27 2.58 -20.31 -0.71
N GLY A 28 1.43 -19.82 -1.20
CA GLY A 28 0.33 -19.32 -0.39
C GLY A 28 -1.02 -19.87 -0.87
N TYR A 29 -1.85 -20.32 0.07
CA TYR A 29 -3.22 -20.77 -0.18
C TYR A 29 -4.16 -19.87 0.60
N LEU A 30 -4.91 -19.03 -0.13
CA LEU A 30 -5.82 -18.05 0.44
C LEU A 30 -7.23 -18.60 0.49
N ASP A 31 -7.84 -18.60 1.67
CA ASP A 31 -9.21 -19.05 1.90
C ASP A 31 -10.18 -17.88 1.62
N THR A 32 -10.93 -17.95 0.51
CA THR A 32 -11.93 -16.94 0.16
C THR A 32 -13.32 -17.23 0.72
N GLY A 33 -13.52 -18.39 1.35
CA GLY A 33 -14.83 -18.84 1.80
C GLY A 33 -15.70 -19.34 0.64
N ALA A 34 -17.01 -19.25 0.81
CA ALA A 34 -17.99 -19.79 -0.17
C ALA A 34 -18.15 -18.93 -1.43
N TYR A 35 -17.69 -17.69 -1.42
CA TYR A 35 -17.85 -16.74 -2.53
C TYR A 35 -16.52 -16.05 -2.85
N GLY A 36 -16.21 -15.95 -4.15
CA GLY A 36 -14.95 -15.35 -4.63
C GLY A 36 -14.77 -13.87 -4.26
N GLY A 37 -15.82 -13.08 -4.47
CA GLY A 37 -15.77 -11.63 -4.20
C GLY A 37 -14.55 -10.95 -4.82
N LEU A 38 -13.81 -10.18 -4.03
CA LEU A 38 -12.53 -9.59 -4.42
C LEU A 38 -11.31 -10.52 -4.16
N GLY A 39 -11.55 -11.79 -3.85
CA GLY A 39 -10.48 -12.77 -3.59
C GLY A 39 -9.40 -12.83 -4.68
N PRO A 40 -9.73 -12.86 -5.99
CA PRO A 40 -8.73 -12.83 -7.04
C PRO A 40 -7.80 -11.62 -6.99
N ALA A 41 -8.34 -10.43 -6.74
CA ALA A 41 -7.55 -9.22 -6.61
C ALA A 41 -6.69 -9.21 -5.33
N VAL A 42 -7.21 -9.78 -4.22
CA VAL A 42 -6.44 -9.96 -2.98
C VAL A 42 -5.28 -10.93 -3.18
N LEU A 43 -5.51 -12.03 -3.92
CA LEU A 43 -4.46 -12.99 -4.31
C LEU A 43 -3.35 -12.31 -5.10
N SER A 44 -3.73 -11.44 -5.99
CA SER A 44 -2.86 -10.62 -6.81
C SER A 44 -1.89 -9.81 -5.98
N LEU A 45 -2.45 -8.97 -5.12
CA LEU A 45 -1.65 -8.12 -4.26
C LEU A 45 -0.83 -8.92 -3.24
N PHE A 46 -1.36 -10.03 -2.73
CA PHE A 46 -0.59 -10.96 -1.91
C PHE A 46 0.66 -11.43 -2.64
N SER A 47 0.52 -11.89 -3.89
CA SER A 47 1.65 -12.40 -4.69
C SER A 47 2.69 -11.31 -4.98
N GLU A 48 2.23 -10.12 -5.34
CA GLU A 48 3.08 -8.96 -5.64
C GLU A 48 3.96 -8.57 -4.44
N HIS A 49 3.41 -8.65 -3.23
CA HIS A 49 4.08 -8.18 -2.02
C HIS A 49 4.71 -9.30 -1.17
N PHE A 50 4.55 -10.56 -1.58
CA PHE A 50 4.93 -11.71 -0.75
C PHE A 50 6.42 -11.75 -0.41
N ALA A 51 7.30 -11.39 -1.35
CA ALA A 51 8.74 -11.35 -1.11
C ALA A 51 9.23 -10.14 -0.28
N GLY A 52 8.35 -9.18 0.00
CA GLY A 52 8.68 -7.97 0.76
C GLY A 52 9.47 -6.93 -0.04
N PRO A 53 9.84 -5.81 0.61
CA PRO A 53 10.57 -4.71 -0.02
C PRO A 53 12.09 -4.99 -0.13
N TYR A 54 12.45 -6.14 -0.69
CA TYR A 54 13.84 -6.61 -0.75
C TYR A 54 14.26 -6.92 -2.18
N ASN A 55 15.54 -6.65 -2.47
CA ASN A 55 16.18 -7.05 -3.71
C ASN A 55 16.69 -8.50 -3.59
N ILE A 56 15.90 -9.44 -4.09
CA ILE A 56 16.19 -10.88 -4.04
C ILE A 56 16.38 -11.37 -5.47
N PRO A 57 17.58 -11.88 -5.85
CA PRO A 57 17.87 -12.22 -7.25
C PRO A 57 17.07 -13.40 -7.81
N ASN A 58 16.65 -14.33 -6.95
CA ASN A 58 15.91 -15.52 -7.37
C ASN A 58 14.61 -15.63 -6.56
N VAL A 59 13.48 -15.39 -7.21
CA VAL A 59 12.17 -15.43 -6.56
C VAL A 59 11.25 -16.40 -7.30
N LYS A 60 10.60 -17.27 -6.52
CA LYS A 60 9.51 -18.13 -6.98
C LYS A 60 8.32 -17.94 -6.06
N ILE A 61 7.19 -17.56 -6.63
CA ILE A 61 5.93 -17.38 -5.91
C ILE A 61 4.85 -18.24 -6.58
N SER A 62 4.13 -19.02 -5.77
CA SER A 62 2.98 -19.81 -6.20
C SER A 62 1.81 -19.52 -5.25
N SER A 63 0.75 -18.94 -5.77
CA SER A 63 -0.39 -18.49 -4.94
C SER A 63 -1.69 -19.08 -5.46
N HIS A 64 -2.54 -19.54 -4.55
CA HIS A 64 -3.79 -20.20 -4.86
C HIS A 64 -4.93 -19.58 -4.05
N LEU A 65 -6.04 -19.29 -4.71
CA LEU A 65 -7.28 -18.90 -4.05
C LEU A 65 -8.17 -20.13 -3.93
N CYS A 66 -8.61 -20.43 -2.72
CA CYS A 66 -9.36 -21.64 -2.42
C CYS A 66 -10.76 -21.30 -1.94
N TYR A 67 -11.77 -21.89 -2.57
CA TYR A 67 -13.14 -21.90 -2.03
C TYR A 67 -13.24 -22.86 -0.86
N THR A 68 -13.98 -22.47 0.15
CA THR A 68 -14.27 -23.30 1.32
C THR A 68 -15.71 -23.09 1.80
N ASN A 69 -16.18 -23.99 2.67
CA ASN A 69 -17.51 -23.86 3.29
C ASN A 69 -17.54 -22.86 4.47
N LYS A 70 -16.64 -21.88 4.49
CA LYS A 70 -16.57 -20.85 5.51
C LYS A 70 -17.27 -19.57 5.08
N PRO A 71 -17.58 -18.65 6.03
CA PRO A 71 -18.02 -17.30 5.67
C PRO A 71 -17.01 -16.63 4.75
N GLY A 72 -17.52 -15.85 3.79
CA GLY A 72 -16.70 -15.19 2.77
C GLY A 72 -15.62 -14.28 3.37
N ALA A 73 -14.45 -14.31 2.76
CA ALA A 73 -13.40 -13.33 2.97
C ALA A 73 -13.43 -12.30 1.83
N HIS A 74 -12.98 -11.08 2.11
CA HIS A 74 -13.08 -9.99 1.15
C HIS A 74 -11.96 -8.96 1.35
N ALA A 75 -12.10 -7.79 0.72
CA ALA A 75 -11.19 -6.68 0.90
C ALA A 75 -11.04 -6.31 2.39
N MET A 76 -9.83 -6.24 2.85
CA MET A 76 -9.46 -5.76 4.18
C MET A 76 -8.16 -4.95 4.04
N ARG A 77 -8.01 -3.87 4.79
CA ARG A 77 -6.86 -2.95 4.73
C ARG A 77 -5.52 -3.69 4.55
N GLY A 78 -4.75 -3.32 3.51
CA GLY A 78 -3.52 -4.01 3.10
C GLY A 78 -3.72 -5.15 2.07
N PHE A 79 -4.95 -5.63 1.84
CA PHE A 79 -5.41 -6.38 0.67
C PHE A 79 -4.53 -7.57 0.27
N GLY A 80 -4.07 -8.36 1.24
CA GLY A 80 -3.16 -9.51 1.01
C GLY A 80 -1.71 -9.27 1.42
N ALA A 81 -1.19 -8.06 1.27
CA ALA A 81 0.18 -7.73 1.65
C ALA A 81 0.53 -8.04 3.12
N PRO A 82 -0.33 -7.76 4.13
CA PRO A 82 0.02 -8.06 5.51
C PRO A 82 0.26 -9.54 5.80
N GLN A 83 -0.48 -10.42 5.12
CA GLN A 83 -0.31 -11.87 5.29
C GLN A 83 1.07 -12.32 4.74
N GLY A 84 1.43 -11.85 3.54
CA GLY A 84 2.75 -12.13 2.95
C GLY A 84 3.88 -11.55 3.79
N ALA A 85 3.76 -10.29 4.19
CA ALA A 85 4.75 -9.61 5.02
C ALA A 85 5.01 -10.34 6.35
N PHE A 86 3.96 -10.87 7.01
CA PHE A 86 4.13 -11.63 8.25
C PHE A 86 5.09 -12.81 8.07
N ALA A 87 4.92 -13.62 7.02
CA ALA A 87 5.77 -14.78 6.79
C ALA A 87 7.21 -14.38 6.44
N THR A 88 7.38 -13.44 5.52
CA THR A 88 8.69 -12.99 5.06
C THR A 88 9.49 -12.33 6.18
N GLU A 89 8.89 -11.41 6.89
CA GLU A 89 9.53 -10.68 7.98
C GLU A 89 9.87 -11.58 9.18
N SER A 90 9.02 -12.57 9.47
CA SER A 90 9.31 -13.58 10.49
C SER A 90 10.54 -14.42 10.14
N LEU A 91 10.70 -14.79 8.87
CA LEU A 91 11.88 -15.54 8.40
C LEU A 91 13.14 -14.68 8.40
N ILE A 92 13.05 -13.40 8.03
CA ILE A 92 14.18 -12.46 8.08
C ILE A 92 14.63 -12.27 9.53
N SER A 93 13.69 -12.09 10.46
CA SER A 93 14.01 -11.97 11.87
C SER A 93 14.65 -13.25 12.43
N ARG A 94 14.19 -14.42 11.98
CA ARG A 94 14.81 -15.70 12.33
C ARG A 94 16.23 -15.83 11.74
N ALA A 95 16.43 -15.42 10.49
CA ALA A 95 17.72 -15.43 9.83
C ALA A 95 18.71 -14.49 10.53
N SER A 96 18.29 -13.27 10.88
CA SER A 96 19.05 -12.32 11.68
C SER A 96 19.59 -12.96 12.96
N LYS A 97 18.72 -13.63 13.71
CA LYS A 97 19.10 -14.34 14.96
C LYS A 97 20.08 -15.49 14.70
N LEU A 98 19.84 -16.31 13.67
CA LEU A 98 20.71 -17.45 13.36
C LEU A 98 22.09 -17.05 12.84
N LEU A 99 22.18 -15.93 12.13
CA LEU A 99 23.43 -15.40 11.59
C LEU A 99 24.18 -14.47 12.56
N GLY A 100 23.53 -14.07 13.66
CA GLY A 100 24.10 -13.10 14.59
C GLY A 100 24.22 -11.68 14.02
N ILE A 101 23.37 -11.33 13.05
CA ILE A 101 23.34 -10.02 12.38
C ILE A 101 22.19 -9.20 12.96
N ASP A 102 22.39 -7.91 13.19
CA ASP A 102 21.33 -7.02 13.67
C ASP A 102 20.09 -7.06 12.74
N PRO A 103 18.87 -7.13 13.29
CA PRO A 103 17.65 -7.24 12.48
C PRO A 103 17.37 -6.02 11.61
N LEU A 104 17.90 -4.83 11.94
CA LEU A 104 17.84 -3.66 11.08
C LEU A 104 18.90 -3.76 9.97
N GLU A 105 20.13 -4.16 10.32
CA GLU A 105 21.24 -4.30 9.37
C GLU A 105 20.93 -5.29 8.23
N ILE A 106 20.37 -6.46 8.55
CA ILE A 106 20.01 -7.46 7.51
C ILE A 106 18.96 -6.91 6.56
N ARG A 107 18.01 -6.08 7.04
CA ARG A 107 16.99 -5.42 6.21
C ARG A 107 17.61 -4.30 5.38
N TYR A 108 18.46 -3.49 5.97
CA TYR A 108 19.18 -2.40 5.29
C TYR A 108 20.04 -2.95 4.14
N LYS A 109 20.78 -4.01 4.39
CA LYS A 109 21.64 -4.66 3.39
C LYS A 109 20.87 -5.11 2.15
N ASN A 110 19.69 -5.65 2.33
CA ASN A 110 18.88 -6.26 1.27
C ASN A 110 17.75 -5.35 0.76
N GLY A 111 17.56 -4.18 1.36
CA GLY A 111 16.48 -3.27 1.03
C GLY A 111 16.47 -2.84 -0.43
N ILE A 112 15.27 -2.76 -1.00
CA ILE A 112 15.06 -2.33 -2.37
C ILE A 112 15.28 -0.82 -2.52
N GLU A 113 15.79 -0.40 -3.68
CA GLU A 113 16.03 0.99 -4.04
C GLU A 113 15.49 1.30 -5.43
N THR A 114 15.36 2.58 -5.74
CA THR A 114 14.97 3.04 -7.09
C THR A 114 15.86 2.41 -8.16
N GLY A 115 15.23 1.91 -9.22
CA GLY A 115 15.90 1.25 -10.32
C GLY A 115 16.08 -0.28 -10.17
N MET A 116 15.93 -0.81 -8.96
CA MET A 116 15.97 -2.27 -8.71
C MET A 116 14.65 -2.95 -9.12
N TYR A 117 14.65 -4.27 -9.06
CA TYR A 117 13.48 -5.09 -9.36
C TYR A 117 12.90 -5.71 -8.10
N GLY A 118 11.59 -5.63 -7.92
CA GLY A 118 10.86 -6.29 -6.84
C GLY A 118 10.66 -7.78 -7.08
N GLY A 119 10.02 -8.44 -6.11
CA GLY A 119 9.89 -9.90 -6.06
C GLY A 119 9.14 -10.55 -7.22
N VAL A 120 8.30 -9.81 -7.93
CA VAL A 120 7.60 -10.30 -9.13
C VAL A 120 8.15 -9.69 -10.43
N GLY A 121 9.35 -9.09 -10.39
CA GLY A 121 10.04 -8.53 -11.53
C GLY A 121 9.65 -7.10 -11.92
N GLN A 122 8.84 -6.44 -11.09
CA GLN A 122 8.49 -5.03 -11.31
C GLN A 122 9.71 -4.13 -11.06
N LYS A 123 9.97 -3.22 -11.99
CA LYS A 123 11.04 -2.23 -11.83
C LYS A 123 10.57 -1.06 -10.96
N MET A 124 11.33 -0.72 -9.93
CA MET A 124 11.07 0.45 -9.08
C MET A 124 11.47 1.72 -9.83
N ARG A 125 10.54 2.32 -10.56
CA ARG A 125 10.81 3.49 -11.43
C ARG A 125 10.70 4.81 -10.68
N HIS A 126 9.81 4.88 -9.70
CA HIS A 126 9.62 6.05 -8.87
C HIS A 126 10.55 5.99 -7.67
N PHE A 127 10.65 7.11 -6.97
CA PHE A 127 11.46 7.21 -5.77
C PHE A 127 11.04 6.16 -4.72
N VAL A 128 11.99 5.33 -4.34
CA VAL A 128 11.86 4.32 -3.28
C VAL A 128 12.99 4.52 -2.30
N ASP A 129 12.66 4.86 -1.07
CA ASP A 129 13.63 5.10 -0.01
C ASP A 129 13.39 4.21 1.22
N PHE A 130 13.32 2.91 0.99
CA PHE A 130 13.19 1.95 2.09
C PHE A 130 14.40 1.99 3.04
N LYS A 131 15.60 2.17 2.50
CA LYS A 131 16.81 2.28 3.29
C LYS A 131 16.89 3.57 4.11
N GLY A 132 16.41 4.69 3.58
CA GLY A 132 16.28 5.94 4.33
C GLY A 132 15.31 5.81 5.51
N ALA A 133 14.17 5.15 5.31
CA ALA A 133 13.25 4.85 6.41
C ALA A 133 13.91 3.98 7.50
N LEU A 134 14.70 2.98 7.13
CA LEU A 134 15.46 2.18 8.10
C LEU A 134 16.51 3.00 8.87
N LYS A 135 17.18 3.96 8.22
CA LYS A 135 18.11 4.88 8.89
C LYS A 135 17.42 5.77 9.92
N LEU A 136 16.22 6.26 9.60
CA LEU A 136 15.44 7.04 10.56
C LEU A 136 15.06 6.20 11.79
N ILE A 137 14.68 4.94 11.58
CA ILE A 137 14.41 4.00 12.68
C ILE A 137 15.69 3.76 13.50
N GLU A 138 16.83 3.56 12.84
CA GLU A 138 18.12 3.37 13.54
C GLU A 138 18.45 4.52 14.48
N GLN A 139 18.14 5.76 14.09
CA GLN A 139 18.38 6.97 14.86
C GLN A 139 17.33 7.25 15.95
N SER A 140 16.20 6.53 15.92
CA SER A 140 15.11 6.75 16.88
C SER A 140 15.50 6.35 18.30
N GLU A 141 15.02 7.09 19.30
CA GLU A 141 15.22 6.80 20.72
C GLU A 141 14.76 5.37 21.05
N LEU A 142 13.58 4.96 20.55
CA LEU A 142 13.04 3.64 20.76
C LEU A 142 13.98 2.51 20.29
N TRP A 143 14.62 2.69 19.13
CA TRP A 143 15.52 1.68 18.59
C TRP A 143 16.86 1.64 19.35
N GLN A 144 17.32 2.76 19.86
CA GLN A 144 18.54 2.84 20.71
C GLN A 144 18.28 2.29 22.11
N GLU A 145 17.12 2.56 22.70
CA GLU A 145 16.73 2.07 24.03
C GLU A 145 16.82 0.54 24.12
N ARG A 146 16.50 -0.21 23.05
CA ARG A 146 16.56 -1.67 23.01
C ARG A 146 17.90 -2.27 23.45
N LYS A 147 19.00 -1.51 23.33
CA LYS A 147 20.34 -1.94 23.69
C LYS A 147 20.58 -1.94 25.20
N HIS A 148 19.79 -1.19 25.92
CA HIS A 148 19.97 -0.92 27.35
C HIS A 148 18.77 -1.39 28.19
N ASN A 149 17.66 -1.71 27.55
CA ASN A 149 16.46 -2.18 28.26
C ASN A 149 16.69 -3.59 28.82
N THR A 150 16.51 -3.74 30.12
CA THR A 150 16.63 -4.99 30.85
C THR A 150 15.29 -5.53 31.36
N ASP A 151 14.18 -4.86 31.06
CA ASP A 151 12.85 -5.30 31.47
C ASP A 151 12.47 -6.58 30.69
N PRO A 152 12.25 -7.73 31.38
CA PRO A 152 11.94 -8.98 30.73
C PRO A 152 10.56 -9.00 30.05
N TYR A 153 9.70 -8.03 30.32
CA TYR A 153 8.38 -7.88 29.72
C TYR A 153 8.36 -6.95 28.51
N VAL A 154 9.49 -6.35 28.14
CA VAL A 154 9.60 -5.45 26.98
C VAL A 154 10.35 -6.14 25.85
N GLY A 155 9.73 -6.19 24.67
CA GLY A 155 10.32 -6.72 23.45
C GLY A 155 10.35 -5.68 22.32
N TYR A 156 11.42 -5.67 21.54
CA TYR A 156 11.59 -4.80 20.40
C TYR A 156 11.58 -5.61 19.11
N GLY A 157 10.84 -5.14 18.12
CA GLY A 157 10.75 -5.77 16.81
C GLY A 157 10.81 -4.75 15.68
N ILE A 158 11.31 -5.19 14.53
CA ILE A 158 11.30 -4.41 13.29
C ILE A 158 10.80 -5.29 12.15
N ALA A 159 9.97 -4.71 11.29
CA ALA A 159 9.49 -5.35 10.08
C ALA A 159 9.41 -4.32 8.95
N GLY A 160 9.68 -4.77 7.73
CA GLY A 160 9.51 -3.98 6.52
C GLY A 160 8.19 -4.30 5.82
N GLY A 161 7.64 -3.31 5.13
CA GLY A 161 6.46 -3.49 4.31
C GLY A 161 6.41 -2.48 3.18
N HIS A 162 5.76 -2.86 2.10
CA HIS A 162 5.45 -1.97 1.00
C HIS A 162 4.03 -2.29 0.49
N LEU A 163 3.43 -1.33 -0.17
CA LEU A 163 2.12 -1.49 -0.78
C LEU A 163 2.07 -0.66 -2.06
N SER A 164 1.58 -1.26 -3.13
CA SER A 164 1.29 -0.54 -4.37
C SER A 164 0.15 0.45 -4.18
N CYS A 165 0.19 1.56 -4.92
CA CYS A 165 -0.86 2.57 -4.96
C CYS A 165 -1.66 2.43 -6.27
N GLY A 166 -2.97 2.71 -6.22
CA GLY A 166 -3.86 2.60 -7.36
C GLY A 166 -4.52 1.23 -7.51
N LEU A 167 -5.34 1.07 -8.55
CA LEU A 167 -6.13 -0.13 -8.81
C LEU A 167 -5.40 -1.18 -9.67
N GLY A 168 -4.26 -0.83 -10.22
CA GLY A 168 -3.47 -1.70 -11.08
C GLY A 168 -3.72 -1.47 -12.56
N LYS A 169 -2.94 -2.18 -13.39
CA LYS A 169 -2.95 -2.04 -14.83
C LYS A 169 -4.31 -2.35 -15.46
N ASN A 170 -4.70 -1.55 -16.45
CA ASN A 170 -5.91 -1.69 -17.24
C ASN A 170 -7.23 -1.56 -16.44
N ILE A 171 -7.15 -1.11 -15.19
CA ILE A 171 -8.34 -0.73 -14.43
C ILE A 171 -8.40 0.80 -14.46
N PRO A 172 -9.47 1.41 -15.03
CA PRO A 172 -9.61 2.86 -15.01
C PRO A 172 -9.49 3.40 -13.59
N ASP A 173 -8.58 4.32 -13.40
CA ASP A 173 -8.33 4.91 -12.09
C ASP A 173 -8.33 6.43 -12.24
N GLN A 174 -9.49 7.04 -12.03
CA GLN A 174 -9.74 8.45 -12.19
C GLN A 174 -10.59 9.00 -11.04
N ALA A 175 -10.51 10.29 -10.84
CA ALA A 175 -11.41 11.04 -9.96
C ALA A 175 -11.74 12.39 -10.58
N GLU A 176 -12.93 12.87 -10.32
CA GLU A 176 -13.37 14.20 -10.65
C GLU A 176 -13.93 14.89 -9.41
N VAL A 177 -13.49 16.13 -9.16
CA VAL A 177 -13.80 16.89 -7.94
C VAL A 177 -14.34 18.25 -8.34
N LYS A 178 -15.33 18.75 -7.61
CA LYS A 178 -15.90 20.08 -7.76
C LYS A 178 -15.56 20.94 -6.55
N ILE A 179 -15.36 22.25 -6.76
CA ILE A 179 -15.21 23.27 -5.74
C ILE A 179 -16.25 24.39 -5.94
N GLU A 180 -16.78 24.89 -4.86
CA GLU A 180 -17.62 26.08 -4.82
C GLU A 180 -17.11 27.03 -3.73
N GLU A 181 -17.32 28.34 -3.92
CA GLU A 181 -17.00 29.37 -2.93
C GLU A 181 -18.23 30.20 -2.65
N THR A 182 -18.47 30.48 -1.37
CA THR A 182 -19.54 31.39 -0.92
C THR A 182 -19.04 32.20 0.26
N ASP A 183 -18.98 33.50 0.10
CA ASP A 183 -18.57 34.45 1.16
C ASP A 183 -17.23 34.11 1.84
N GLY A 184 -16.24 33.67 1.07
CA GLY A 184 -14.90 33.30 1.53
C GLY A 184 -14.79 31.91 2.15
N HIS A 185 -15.88 31.12 2.12
CA HIS A 185 -15.89 29.74 2.56
C HIS A 185 -15.91 28.78 1.34
N TYR A 186 -15.00 27.83 1.31
CA TYR A 186 -14.86 26.87 0.22
C TYR A 186 -15.52 25.54 0.55
N THR A 187 -16.33 25.04 -0.37
CA THR A 187 -16.94 23.70 -0.28
C THR A 187 -16.41 22.83 -1.41
N ILE A 188 -15.81 21.70 -1.05
CA ILE A 188 -15.26 20.75 -2.00
C ILE A 188 -16.10 19.46 -1.99
N PHE A 189 -16.48 19.00 -3.17
CA PHE A 189 -17.36 17.86 -3.38
C PHE A 189 -16.56 16.68 -3.93
N LEU A 190 -16.44 15.61 -3.14
CA LEU A 190 -15.66 14.41 -3.48
C LEU A 190 -16.52 13.16 -3.32
N GLY A 191 -16.60 12.33 -4.36
CA GLY A 191 -17.28 11.03 -4.35
C GLY A 191 -16.53 9.93 -3.55
N LEU A 192 -15.59 10.32 -2.70
CA LEU A 192 -14.82 9.41 -1.84
C LEU A 192 -15.47 9.27 -0.46
N VAL A 193 -15.12 8.21 0.26
CA VAL A 193 -15.61 7.97 1.62
C VAL A 193 -14.46 7.91 2.63
N ASP A 194 -14.72 8.41 3.82
CA ASP A 194 -13.89 8.15 4.99
C ASP A 194 -14.46 6.95 5.74
N ILE A 195 -13.73 5.84 5.76
CA ILE A 195 -14.09 4.60 6.44
C ILE A 195 -13.28 4.39 7.72
N GLY A 196 -12.75 5.48 8.28
CA GLY A 196 -11.92 5.50 9.48
C GLY A 196 -10.42 5.67 9.19
N GLN A 197 -10.03 5.90 7.92
CA GLN A 197 -8.63 6.13 7.54
C GLN A 197 -8.19 7.59 7.64
N GLY A 198 -9.10 8.53 7.95
CA GLY A 198 -8.78 9.95 8.15
C GLY A 198 -8.63 10.77 6.88
N SER A 199 -9.15 10.29 5.75
CA SER A 199 -9.05 11.01 4.47
C SER A 199 -9.77 12.35 4.48
N ARG A 200 -10.88 12.49 5.25
CA ARG A 200 -11.59 13.77 5.38
C ARG A 200 -10.65 14.86 5.89
N THR A 201 -10.01 14.64 7.03
CA THR A 201 -9.09 15.61 7.63
C THR A 201 -7.88 15.89 6.74
N ALA A 202 -7.30 14.84 6.16
CA ALA A 202 -6.14 14.98 5.28
C ALA A 202 -6.46 15.81 4.02
N LEU A 203 -7.57 15.52 3.35
CA LEU A 203 -7.99 16.26 2.14
C LEU A 203 -8.41 17.70 2.47
N GLN A 204 -9.05 17.93 3.62
CA GLN A 204 -9.39 19.29 4.06
C GLN A 204 -8.12 20.13 4.32
N ALA A 205 -7.12 19.54 4.99
CA ALA A 205 -5.85 20.23 5.22
C ALA A 205 -5.11 20.51 3.90
N MET A 206 -5.05 19.55 2.98
CA MET A 206 -4.47 19.77 1.65
C MET A 206 -5.18 20.88 0.87
N ALA A 207 -6.50 20.94 0.97
CA ALA A 207 -7.28 22.00 0.30
C ALA A 207 -7.05 23.35 0.93
N ALA A 208 -7.00 23.46 2.24
CA ALA A 208 -6.71 24.72 2.95
C ALA A 208 -5.32 25.24 2.58
N ASP A 209 -4.30 24.39 2.56
CA ASP A 209 -2.95 24.75 2.11
C ASP A 209 -2.97 25.25 0.65
N ALA A 210 -3.63 24.51 -0.25
CA ALA A 210 -3.67 24.88 -1.67
C ALA A 210 -4.48 26.14 -1.94
N LEU A 211 -5.51 26.43 -1.13
CA LEU A 211 -6.32 27.66 -1.21
C LEU A 211 -5.68 28.83 -0.45
N GLU A 212 -4.62 28.60 0.31
CA GLU A 212 -3.96 29.61 1.17
C GLU A 212 -4.95 30.23 2.18
N THR A 213 -5.77 29.38 2.81
CA THR A 213 -6.80 29.77 3.77
C THR A 213 -6.74 28.93 5.05
N ASP A 214 -7.48 29.36 6.07
CA ASP A 214 -7.59 28.59 7.31
C ASP A 214 -8.35 27.29 7.09
N PHE A 215 -7.99 26.24 7.84
CA PHE A 215 -8.61 24.93 7.79
C PHE A 215 -10.15 25.00 7.97
N ASP A 216 -10.63 25.87 8.85
CA ASP A 216 -12.05 26.04 9.15
C ASP A 216 -12.83 26.73 8.03
N ASN A 217 -12.15 27.37 7.08
CA ASN A 217 -12.78 27.96 5.89
C ASN A 217 -13.01 26.95 4.76
N VAL A 218 -12.66 25.68 4.97
CA VAL A 218 -12.85 24.61 3.99
C VAL A 218 -13.79 23.56 4.55
N SER A 219 -14.83 23.25 3.79
CA SER A 219 -15.76 22.14 4.08
C SER A 219 -15.66 21.07 2.99
N LEU A 220 -15.83 19.79 3.38
CA LEU A 220 -15.91 18.69 2.44
C LEU A 220 -17.29 18.05 2.45
N VAL A 221 -17.92 17.99 1.28
CA VAL A 221 -19.07 17.11 1.02
C VAL A 221 -18.52 15.82 0.43
N MET A 222 -18.70 14.72 1.15
CA MET A 222 -18.17 13.42 0.78
C MET A 222 -19.26 12.37 0.76
N ALA A 223 -19.16 11.44 -0.21
CA ALA A 223 -20.06 10.28 -0.31
C ALA A 223 -21.55 10.62 -0.47
N ASP A 224 -21.86 11.70 -1.12
CA ASP A 224 -23.22 12.13 -1.45
C ASP A 224 -23.40 12.03 -2.97
N THR A 225 -24.04 10.97 -3.44
CA THR A 225 -24.20 10.67 -4.88
C THR A 225 -25.05 11.70 -5.62
N ASP A 226 -25.84 12.52 -4.93
CA ASP A 226 -26.65 13.58 -5.55
C ASP A 226 -25.84 14.87 -5.75
N ARG A 227 -24.72 15.01 -5.04
CA ARG A 227 -23.93 16.25 -4.99
C ARG A 227 -22.49 16.09 -5.46
N THR A 228 -21.93 14.90 -5.35
CA THR A 228 -20.50 14.64 -5.66
C THR A 228 -20.32 14.03 -7.04
N LEU A 229 -19.21 14.35 -7.68
CA LEU A 229 -18.80 13.71 -8.94
C LEU A 229 -18.14 12.35 -8.65
N ASP A 230 -17.99 11.53 -9.69
CA ASP A 230 -17.42 10.21 -9.57
C ASP A 230 -15.90 10.28 -9.29
N CYS A 231 -15.51 9.76 -8.15
CA CYS A 231 -14.11 9.62 -7.76
C CYS A 231 -13.65 8.15 -7.75
N GLY A 232 -14.48 7.23 -8.23
CA GLY A 232 -14.23 5.79 -8.15
C GLY A 232 -14.21 5.25 -6.71
N SER A 233 -13.70 4.05 -6.53
CA SER A 233 -13.72 3.38 -5.23
C SER A 233 -12.69 3.94 -4.24
N THR A 234 -13.04 3.98 -2.97
CA THR A 234 -12.10 4.26 -1.87
C THR A 234 -11.31 2.99 -1.55
N ALA A 235 -10.23 2.76 -2.26
CA ALA A 235 -9.37 1.58 -2.15
C ALA A 235 -7.94 1.92 -2.62
N GLY A 236 -6.97 1.02 -2.46
CA GLY A 236 -5.65 1.09 -3.08
C GLY A 236 -4.85 2.38 -2.79
N SER A 237 -5.04 3.02 -1.66
CA SER A 237 -4.42 4.31 -1.29
C SER A 237 -4.73 5.47 -2.26
N ARG A 238 -5.75 5.32 -3.12
CA ARG A 238 -6.06 6.28 -4.18
C ARG A 238 -6.80 7.53 -3.70
N SER A 239 -7.41 7.50 -2.51
CA SER A 239 -8.17 8.67 -2.01
C SER A 239 -7.31 9.94 -1.92
N THR A 240 -6.15 9.86 -1.30
CA THR A 240 -5.23 11.00 -1.21
C THR A 240 -4.48 11.22 -2.53
N PHE A 241 -4.08 10.14 -3.22
CA PHE A 241 -3.31 10.27 -4.45
C PHE A 241 -4.17 10.73 -5.63
N ILE A 242 -5.18 9.97 -6.04
CA ILE A 242 -6.01 10.32 -7.21
C ILE A 242 -6.99 11.43 -6.85
N GLY A 243 -7.77 11.26 -5.77
CA GLY A 243 -8.74 12.26 -5.32
C GLY A 243 -8.08 13.57 -4.88
N GLY A 244 -6.94 13.49 -4.18
CA GLY A 244 -6.17 14.67 -3.80
C GLY A 244 -5.64 15.44 -5.01
N ASN A 245 -5.09 14.76 -6.02
CA ASN A 245 -4.66 15.43 -7.26
C ASN A 245 -5.83 16.03 -8.04
N ALA A 246 -6.97 15.33 -8.14
CA ALA A 246 -8.18 15.89 -8.75
C ALA A 246 -8.66 17.14 -8.03
N MET A 247 -8.60 17.15 -6.71
CA MET A 247 -8.93 18.30 -5.88
C MET A 247 -7.96 19.47 -6.11
N LEU A 248 -6.66 19.20 -6.13
CA LEU A 248 -5.65 20.24 -6.41
C LEU A 248 -5.85 20.83 -7.80
N ASN A 249 -6.16 20.01 -8.81
CA ASN A 249 -6.48 20.50 -10.16
C ASN A 249 -7.77 21.33 -10.18
N ALA A 250 -8.79 20.95 -9.41
CA ALA A 250 -10.01 21.76 -9.27
C ALA A 250 -9.72 23.13 -8.66
N ILE A 251 -8.91 23.17 -7.60
CA ILE A 251 -8.50 24.41 -6.93
C ILE A 251 -7.67 25.29 -7.88
N GLU A 252 -6.76 24.71 -8.64
CA GLU A 252 -5.95 25.45 -9.62
C GLU A 252 -6.83 26.08 -10.72
N ASN A 253 -7.77 25.31 -11.28
CA ASN A 253 -8.72 25.79 -12.29
C ASN A 253 -9.61 26.89 -11.72
N PHE A 254 -10.10 26.72 -10.50
CA PHE A 254 -10.92 27.72 -9.80
C PHE A 254 -10.15 29.04 -9.58
N LYS A 255 -8.89 28.96 -9.10
CA LYS A 255 -8.03 30.14 -8.91
C LYS A 255 -7.77 30.90 -10.23
N LYS A 256 -7.75 30.20 -11.37
CA LYS A 256 -7.60 30.79 -12.71
C LYS A 256 -8.91 31.38 -13.27
N GLY A 257 -10.04 31.10 -12.64
CA GLY A 257 -11.36 31.49 -13.14
C GLY A 257 -11.79 30.70 -14.39
N GLU A 258 -11.26 29.46 -14.57
CA GLU A 258 -11.53 28.64 -15.75
C GLU A 258 -12.70 27.67 -15.51
N MET A 259 -12.62 26.85 -14.47
CA MET A 259 -13.63 25.82 -14.13
C MET A 259 -13.68 25.58 -12.62
N GLU A 260 -14.85 25.19 -12.15
CA GLU A 260 -15.06 24.74 -10.76
C GLU A 260 -14.75 23.24 -10.54
N THR A 261 -14.23 22.55 -11.57
CA THR A 261 -13.95 21.12 -11.52
C THR A 261 -12.51 20.82 -11.91
N GLY A 262 -11.99 19.71 -11.40
CA GLY A 262 -10.69 19.16 -11.74
C GLY A 262 -10.72 17.65 -11.81
N LYS A 263 -9.91 17.10 -12.72
CA LYS A 263 -9.75 15.66 -12.93
C LYS A 263 -8.32 15.24 -12.67
N ALA A 264 -8.16 14.05 -12.17
CA ALA A 264 -6.89 13.36 -12.17
C ALA A 264 -7.09 11.91 -12.61
N ASN A 265 -6.18 11.44 -13.43
CA ASN A 265 -6.08 10.06 -13.84
C ASN A 265 -4.78 9.49 -13.29
N PHE A 266 -4.79 8.24 -12.89
CA PHE A 266 -3.53 7.54 -12.68
C PHE A 266 -2.83 7.47 -14.03
N PRO A 267 -1.58 7.96 -14.16
CA PRO A 267 -0.89 7.91 -15.44
C PRO A 267 -0.85 6.45 -15.90
N GLU A 268 -1.37 6.19 -17.09
CA GLU A 268 -1.06 4.97 -17.78
C GLU A 268 0.46 4.94 -17.93
N SER A 269 1.14 4.14 -17.09
CA SER A 269 2.55 3.93 -17.33
C SER A 269 2.66 3.24 -18.67
N GLU A 270 3.38 3.80 -19.62
CA GLU A 270 3.68 3.18 -20.92
C GLU A 270 4.26 1.77 -20.76
N GLU A 271 4.75 1.46 -19.57
CA GLU A 271 5.17 0.14 -19.16
C GLU A 271 4.48 -0.21 -17.83
N SER A 272 3.17 -0.33 -17.85
CA SER A 272 2.47 -0.93 -16.75
C SER A 272 2.92 -2.37 -16.62
N PHE A 273 3.42 -2.70 -15.45
CA PHE A 273 3.87 -4.03 -15.13
C PHE A 273 2.71 -5.03 -15.30
N SER A 274 2.86 -5.94 -16.23
CA SER A 274 2.02 -7.12 -16.30
C SER A 274 2.71 -8.21 -15.51
N ILE A 275 2.09 -8.70 -14.44
CA ILE A 275 2.50 -9.97 -13.85
C ILE A 275 2.22 -11.03 -14.90
N ALA A 276 3.24 -11.41 -15.65
CA ALA A 276 3.13 -12.48 -16.63
C ALA A 276 2.67 -13.75 -15.89
N GLY A 277 1.62 -14.37 -16.37
CA GLY A 277 1.04 -15.53 -15.70
C GLY A 277 0.00 -15.17 -14.63
N PHE A 278 -0.39 -13.89 -14.54
CA PHE A 278 -1.62 -13.57 -13.91
C PHE A 278 -2.75 -14.06 -14.71
N PRO A 279 -3.49 -14.53 -14.12
CA PRO A 279 -3.78 -15.69 -13.44
C PRO A 279 -4.64 -16.48 -14.23
N HIS A 280 -4.07 -17.34 -14.53
CA HIS A 280 -4.90 -18.51 -14.59
C HIS A 280 -5.13 -18.91 -13.13
N ALA A 281 -5.96 -18.07 -12.54
CA ALA A 281 -6.72 -18.48 -11.41
C ALA A 281 -7.37 -19.71 -11.80
N MET A 282 -6.80 -20.24 -11.27
CA MET A 282 -7.06 -21.27 -10.92
C MET A 282 -8.26 -21.59 -10.23
N TYR A 283 -9.01 -22.19 -10.95
CA TYR A 283 -10.24 -22.81 -10.56
C TYR A 283 -9.92 -24.03 -9.68
#